data_d8575ece6d61afb43bdcac63cf6935c5
#
_entry.id   d8575ece6d61afb43bdcac63cf6935c5
#
_cell.length_a   1.000
_cell.length_b   1.000
_cell.length_c   1.000
_cell.angle_alpha   90.00
_cell.angle_beta   90.00
_cell.angle_gamma   90.00
#
_symmetry.space_group_name_H-M   'P 1'
#
loop_
_entity.id
_entity.type
_entity.pdbx_description
1 polymer ?
#
loop_
_entity_poly.entity_id
_entity_poly.type
_entity_poly.pdbx_seq_one_letter_code
_entity_poly.pdbx_strand_id
1 'polypeptide(L)'
;CRGPHIPSTGKLQAFKLTKVAGAYWRGDSKNEMLQRIYGTAWASKKQLKQYLSRIQEAEKRDHRKIAKKLGLFHTQEEAPGMVFWHPAGWSIYQTIEQYMRKAQQENGYQEIRTPQLVDLSLWEKSGHAEKFSDDMFMLKSEDRDFAVKPMNCPCHVQVFNQGLKSYRDLP
;
A
#
# COMPACT_ATOMS: atom_id res chain seq x y z
N CYS A 1 18.50 21.02 -2.86
CA CYS A 1 19.05 20.30 -4.00
C CYS A 1 20.52 19.99 -3.77
N ARG A 2 20.95 18.76 -4.01
CA ARG A 2 22.34 18.33 -3.72
C ARG A 2 23.21 18.23 -4.98
N GLY A 3 22.75 18.76 -6.13
CA GLY A 3 23.50 18.71 -7.40
C GLY A 3 23.97 17.33 -7.83
N PRO A 4 24.71 17.14 -8.92
CA PRO A 4 25.11 18.18 -9.86
C PRO A 4 23.94 18.75 -10.65
N HIS A 5 24.12 19.96 -11.16
CA HIS A 5 23.13 20.67 -11.99
C HIS A 5 23.66 20.86 -13.41
N ILE A 6 22.73 20.95 -14.36
CA ILE A 6 23.11 21.36 -15.72
C ILE A 6 23.43 22.87 -15.75
N PRO A 7 24.43 23.30 -16.54
CA PRO A 7 24.84 24.70 -16.59
C PRO A 7 23.77 25.64 -17.14
N SER A 8 22.86 25.13 -17.97
CA SER A 8 21.80 25.95 -18.61
C SER A 8 20.63 25.04 -19.01
N THR A 9 19.40 25.51 -18.78
CA THR A 9 18.17 24.85 -19.23
C THR A 9 18.06 24.74 -20.74
N GLY A 10 18.76 25.58 -21.50
CA GLY A 10 18.86 25.49 -22.96
C GLY A 10 19.46 24.18 -23.48
N LYS A 11 20.17 23.43 -22.62
CA LYS A 11 20.68 22.10 -22.96
C LYS A 11 19.61 20.99 -22.89
N LEU A 12 18.44 21.28 -22.33
CA LEU A 12 17.30 20.34 -22.26
C LEU A 12 16.47 20.40 -23.55
N GLN A 13 16.83 19.61 -24.54
CA GLN A 13 16.13 19.62 -25.84
C GLN A 13 14.89 18.72 -25.89
N ALA A 14 14.84 17.68 -25.06
CA ALA A 14 13.75 16.72 -25.04
C ALA A 14 13.15 16.66 -23.63
N PHE A 15 12.20 17.53 -23.33
CA PHE A 15 11.49 17.57 -22.05
C PHE A 15 9.99 17.74 -22.23
N LYS A 16 9.22 17.42 -21.20
CA LYS A 16 7.77 17.62 -21.13
C LYS A 16 7.39 17.97 -19.68
N LEU A 17 6.64 19.05 -19.50
CA LEU A 17 5.92 19.30 -18.25
C LEU A 17 4.68 18.41 -18.22
N THR A 18 4.48 17.67 -17.13
CA THR A 18 3.47 16.61 -17.07
C THR A 18 2.26 16.97 -16.24
N LYS A 19 2.44 17.59 -15.07
CA LYS A 19 1.33 18.00 -14.21
C LYS A 19 1.74 19.14 -13.27
N VAL A 20 0.72 19.80 -12.71
CA VAL A 20 0.84 20.73 -11.59
C VAL A 20 0.05 20.14 -10.41
N ALA A 21 0.56 20.26 -9.21
CA ALA A 21 -0.13 19.86 -7.98
C ALA A 21 0.20 20.83 -6.85
N GLY A 22 -0.71 20.96 -5.87
CA GLY A 22 -0.42 21.64 -4.62
C GLY A 22 0.64 20.86 -3.81
N ALA A 23 1.48 21.59 -3.10
CA ALA A 23 2.43 21.02 -2.15
C ALA A 23 2.69 22.01 -1.03
N TYR A 24 2.58 21.58 0.21
CA TYR A 24 2.93 22.41 1.35
C TYR A 24 4.44 22.59 1.44
N TRP A 25 4.85 23.80 1.79
CA TRP A 25 6.27 24.11 1.99
C TRP A 25 6.88 23.17 3.01
N ARG A 26 7.98 22.51 2.67
CA ARG A 26 8.69 21.51 3.49
C ARG A 26 7.83 20.31 3.94
N GLY A 27 6.68 20.06 3.31
CA GLY A 27 5.81 18.93 3.62
C GLY A 27 4.93 19.10 4.86
N ASP A 28 4.92 20.26 5.48
CA ASP A 28 4.10 20.56 6.63
C ASP A 28 2.81 21.27 6.18
N SER A 29 1.65 20.69 6.51
CA SER A 29 0.33 21.21 6.15
C SER A 29 -0.02 22.57 6.81
N LYS A 30 0.72 22.99 7.82
CA LYS A 30 0.59 24.29 8.46
C LYS A 30 1.28 25.42 7.70
N ASN A 31 2.19 25.08 6.79
CA ASN A 31 2.88 26.04 5.95
C ASN A 31 2.06 26.40 4.72
N GLU A 32 2.49 27.45 4.01
CA GLU A 32 1.85 27.89 2.78
C GLU A 32 1.80 26.79 1.70
N MET A 33 0.71 26.75 0.95
CA MET A 33 0.57 25.84 -0.18
C MET A 33 1.17 26.46 -1.43
N LEU A 34 2.16 25.78 -1.98
CA LEU A 34 2.84 26.14 -3.23
C LEU A 34 2.36 25.28 -4.39
N GLN A 35 2.66 25.71 -5.60
CA GLN A 35 2.46 24.91 -6.80
C GLN A 35 3.73 24.12 -7.12
N ARG A 36 3.58 22.79 -7.22
CA ARG A 36 4.65 21.89 -7.66
C ARG A 36 4.45 21.50 -9.11
N ILE A 37 5.38 21.88 -9.95
CA ILE A 37 5.39 21.55 -11.38
C ILE A 37 6.24 20.29 -11.56
N TYR A 38 5.66 19.29 -12.20
CA TYR A 38 6.33 18.03 -12.53
C TYR A 38 6.70 18.00 -14.01
N GLY A 39 7.84 17.43 -14.30
CA GLY A 39 8.30 17.26 -15.67
C GLY A 39 9.27 16.10 -15.80
N THR A 40 9.61 15.78 -17.03
CA THR A 40 10.61 14.77 -17.37
C THR A 40 11.50 15.27 -18.50
N ALA A 41 12.77 14.89 -18.48
CA ALA A 41 13.73 15.23 -19.53
C ALA A 41 14.52 13.99 -19.95
N TRP A 42 14.84 13.90 -21.24
CA TRP A 42 15.45 12.73 -21.87
C TRP A 42 16.57 13.16 -22.81
N ALA A 43 17.51 12.24 -23.06
CA ALA A 43 18.62 12.53 -23.96
C ALA A 43 18.21 12.75 -25.43
N SER A 44 17.03 12.23 -25.83
CA SER A 44 16.52 12.42 -27.19
C SER A 44 14.99 12.51 -27.24
N LYS A 45 14.46 13.18 -28.29
CA LYS A 45 13.01 13.24 -28.56
C LYS A 45 12.39 11.84 -28.75
N LYS A 46 13.16 10.87 -29.28
CA LYS A 46 12.72 9.48 -29.43
C LYS A 46 12.45 8.83 -28.08
N GLN A 47 13.37 8.97 -27.12
CA GLN A 47 13.20 8.45 -25.77
C GLN A 47 12.04 9.12 -25.04
N LEU A 48 11.91 10.42 -25.15
CA LEU A 48 10.76 11.16 -24.59
C LEU A 48 9.44 10.62 -25.15
N LYS A 49 9.33 10.43 -26.47
CA LYS A 49 8.14 9.88 -27.13
C LYS A 49 7.82 8.46 -26.61
N GLN A 50 8.82 7.59 -26.50
CA GLN A 50 8.65 6.25 -25.96
C GLN A 50 8.16 6.26 -24.50
N TYR A 51 8.72 7.13 -23.68
CA TYR A 51 8.28 7.30 -22.30
C TYR A 51 6.82 7.76 -22.22
N LEU A 52 6.45 8.81 -22.96
CA LEU A 52 5.08 9.33 -22.98
C LEU A 52 4.07 8.29 -23.48
N SER A 53 4.42 7.53 -24.51
CA SER A 53 3.60 6.42 -25.00
C SER A 53 3.40 5.35 -23.93
N ARG A 54 4.46 5.00 -23.19
CA ARG A 54 4.38 4.03 -22.06
C ARG A 54 3.46 4.55 -20.94
N ILE A 55 3.52 5.83 -20.61
CA ILE A 55 2.61 6.42 -19.62
C ILE A 55 1.15 6.36 -20.10
N GLN A 56 0.88 6.71 -21.35
CA GLN A 56 -0.47 6.61 -21.91
C GLN A 56 -1.01 5.17 -21.90
N GLU A 57 -0.16 4.18 -22.23
CA GLU A 57 -0.54 2.77 -22.13
C GLU A 57 -0.79 2.33 -20.67
N ALA A 58 0.01 2.81 -19.72
CA ALA A 58 -0.22 2.54 -18.31
C ALA A 58 -1.56 3.13 -17.82
N GLU A 59 -1.92 4.34 -18.26
CA GLU A 59 -3.20 4.98 -17.92
C GLU A 59 -4.41 4.19 -18.47
N LYS A 60 -4.29 3.57 -19.64
CA LYS A 60 -5.33 2.68 -20.21
C LYS A 60 -5.49 1.40 -19.38
N ARG A 61 -4.42 0.96 -18.72
CA ARG A 61 -4.39 -0.25 -17.88
C ARG A 61 -4.64 0.03 -16.40
N ASP A 62 -5.11 1.21 -16.06
CA ASP A 62 -5.47 1.55 -14.68
C ASP A 62 -6.58 0.59 -14.21
N HIS A 63 -6.26 -0.22 -13.19
CA HIS A 63 -7.15 -1.23 -12.62
C HIS A 63 -8.48 -0.64 -12.14
N ARG A 64 -8.50 0.62 -11.68
CA ARG A 64 -9.73 1.30 -11.24
C ARG A 64 -10.69 1.55 -12.39
N LYS A 65 -10.16 1.93 -13.55
CA LYS A 65 -10.96 2.13 -14.78
C LYS A 65 -11.44 0.80 -15.36
N ILE A 66 -10.54 -0.19 -15.40
CA ILE A 66 -10.85 -1.54 -15.91
C ILE A 66 -11.87 -2.22 -15.00
N ALA A 67 -11.68 -2.18 -13.68
CA ALA A 67 -12.58 -2.78 -12.72
C ALA A 67 -14.01 -2.21 -12.82
N LYS A 68 -14.14 -0.89 -12.94
CA LYS A 68 -15.45 -0.26 -13.15
C LYS A 68 -16.09 -0.72 -14.45
N LYS A 69 -15.32 -0.76 -15.56
CA LYS A 69 -15.84 -1.20 -16.87
C LYS A 69 -16.29 -2.66 -16.88
N LEU A 70 -15.58 -3.52 -16.17
CA LEU A 70 -15.86 -4.96 -16.08
C LEU A 70 -16.77 -5.34 -14.90
N GLY A 71 -17.19 -4.39 -14.08
CA GLY A 71 -18.02 -4.64 -12.90
C GLY A 71 -17.34 -5.54 -11.88
N LEU A 72 -16.02 -5.37 -11.63
CA LEU A 72 -15.28 -6.24 -10.75
C LEU A 72 -15.45 -5.89 -9.28
N PHE A 73 -15.47 -4.61 -8.96
CA PHE A 73 -15.64 -4.10 -7.60
C PHE A 73 -16.04 -2.63 -7.58
N HIS A 74 -16.47 -2.14 -6.44
CA HIS A 74 -16.64 -0.71 -6.16
C HIS A 74 -16.17 -0.36 -4.75
N THR A 75 -16.04 0.93 -4.50
CA THR A 75 -15.81 1.53 -3.18
C THR A 75 -16.90 2.54 -2.89
N GLN A 76 -17.26 2.74 -1.63
CA GLN A 76 -18.29 3.70 -1.22
C GLN A 76 -17.95 4.36 0.11
N GLU A 77 -18.70 5.40 0.47
CA GLU A 77 -18.37 6.26 1.62
C GLU A 77 -18.49 5.56 2.97
N GLU A 78 -19.39 4.57 3.09
CA GLU A 78 -19.60 3.83 4.34
C GLU A 78 -18.45 2.88 4.68
N ALA A 79 -17.53 2.63 3.73
CA ALA A 79 -16.38 1.78 3.93
C ALA A 79 -15.13 2.37 3.24
N PRO A 80 -14.60 3.50 3.73
CA PRO A 80 -13.47 4.17 3.11
C PRO A 80 -12.23 3.27 3.09
N GLY A 81 -11.65 3.13 1.90
CA GLY A 81 -10.48 2.26 1.69
C GLY A 81 -10.78 0.76 1.59
N MET A 82 -12.03 0.34 1.78
CA MET A 82 -12.46 -1.06 1.66
C MET A 82 -13.16 -1.30 0.34
N VAL A 83 -13.09 -2.55 -0.15
CA VAL A 83 -13.58 -2.91 -1.47
C VAL A 83 -14.79 -3.83 -1.38
N PHE A 84 -15.86 -3.49 -2.09
CA PHE A 84 -17.02 -4.34 -2.30
C PHE A 84 -16.82 -5.15 -3.57
N TRP A 85 -16.52 -6.43 -3.42
CA TRP A 85 -16.25 -7.33 -4.54
C TRP A 85 -17.53 -7.82 -5.19
N HIS A 86 -17.65 -7.66 -6.52
CA HIS A 86 -18.69 -8.27 -7.31
C HIS A 86 -18.31 -9.69 -7.73
N PRO A 87 -19.25 -10.52 -8.23
CA PRO A 87 -18.96 -11.94 -8.50
C PRO A 87 -17.76 -12.18 -9.41
N ALA A 88 -17.59 -11.42 -10.49
CA ALA A 88 -16.46 -11.56 -11.40
C ALA A 88 -15.14 -11.16 -10.73
N GLY A 89 -15.14 -10.06 -9.96
CA GLY A 89 -13.96 -9.61 -9.20
C GLY A 89 -13.59 -10.58 -8.11
N TRP A 90 -14.59 -11.12 -7.41
CA TRP A 90 -14.38 -12.12 -6.37
C TRP A 90 -13.76 -13.42 -6.90
N SER A 91 -14.17 -13.86 -8.09
CA SER A 91 -13.57 -15.03 -8.74
C SER A 91 -12.09 -14.82 -9.06
N ILE A 92 -11.71 -13.61 -9.52
CA ILE A 92 -10.30 -13.24 -9.75
C ILE A 92 -9.53 -13.24 -8.42
N TYR A 93 -10.11 -12.63 -7.37
CA TYR A 93 -9.50 -12.59 -6.03
C TYR A 93 -9.20 -14.00 -5.52
N GLN A 94 -10.20 -14.88 -5.54
CA GLN A 94 -10.05 -16.27 -5.09
C GLN A 94 -8.99 -17.04 -5.90
N THR A 95 -8.92 -16.83 -7.20
CA THR A 95 -7.92 -17.48 -8.05
C THR A 95 -6.50 -17.08 -7.65
N ILE A 96 -6.27 -15.79 -7.38
CA ILE A 96 -4.97 -15.29 -6.92
C ILE A 96 -4.65 -15.81 -5.52
N GLU A 97 -5.63 -15.79 -4.61
CA GLU A 97 -5.46 -16.30 -3.24
C GLU A 97 -5.08 -17.78 -3.23
N GLN A 98 -5.77 -18.60 -4.03
CA GLN A 98 -5.47 -20.03 -4.16
C GLN A 98 -4.10 -20.29 -4.75
N TYR A 99 -3.71 -19.51 -5.76
CA TYR A 99 -2.37 -19.60 -6.34
C TYR A 99 -1.29 -19.32 -5.28
N MET A 100 -1.45 -18.25 -4.50
CA MET A 100 -0.50 -17.88 -3.44
C MET A 100 -0.43 -18.94 -2.33
N ARG A 101 -1.59 -19.48 -1.90
CA ARG A 101 -1.61 -20.58 -0.92
C ARG A 101 -0.81 -21.78 -1.43
N LYS A 102 -1.08 -22.20 -2.67
CA LYS A 102 -0.39 -23.32 -3.29
C LYS A 102 1.12 -23.08 -3.34
N ALA A 103 1.54 -21.90 -3.83
CA ALA A 103 2.96 -21.56 -3.92
C ALA A 103 3.65 -21.55 -2.55
N GLN A 104 2.98 -21.09 -1.50
CA GLN A 104 3.52 -21.10 -0.14
C GLN A 104 3.61 -22.52 0.42
N GLN A 105 2.59 -23.34 0.24
CA GLN A 105 2.59 -24.74 0.69
C GLN A 105 3.69 -25.57 -0.01
N GLU A 106 3.87 -25.39 -1.31
CA GLU A 106 4.94 -26.04 -2.09
C GLU A 106 6.37 -25.64 -1.63
N ASN A 107 6.48 -24.48 -0.99
CA ASN A 107 7.73 -23.99 -0.41
C ASN A 107 7.83 -24.24 1.12
N GLY A 108 7.00 -25.09 1.68
CA GLY A 108 7.08 -25.53 3.08
C GLY A 108 6.47 -24.58 4.11
N TYR A 109 5.78 -23.51 3.69
CA TYR A 109 5.08 -22.62 4.62
C TYR A 109 3.81 -23.26 5.15
N GLN A 110 3.53 -23.04 6.43
CA GLN A 110 2.31 -23.45 7.09
C GLN A 110 1.35 -22.28 7.23
N GLU A 111 0.09 -22.45 6.80
CA GLU A 111 -0.92 -21.41 6.95
C GLU A 111 -1.46 -21.42 8.38
N ILE A 112 -1.48 -20.25 9.01
CA ILE A 112 -2.13 -20.03 10.31
C ILE A 112 -3.19 -18.95 10.20
N ARG A 113 -4.16 -18.95 11.10
CA ARG A 113 -5.20 -17.93 11.19
C ARG A 113 -5.28 -17.40 12.60
N THR A 114 -5.24 -16.08 12.75
CA THR A 114 -5.31 -15.39 14.03
C THR A 114 -6.51 -14.44 14.07
N PRO A 115 -6.99 -14.05 15.28
CA PRO A 115 -8.11 -13.11 15.41
C PRO A 115 -7.85 -11.79 14.68
N GLN A 116 -8.93 -11.17 14.18
CA GLN A 116 -8.86 -9.85 13.55
C GLN A 116 -8.97 -8.73 14.59
N LEU A 117 -9.77 -8.98 15.65
CA LEU A 117 -9.98 -8.07 16.75
C LEU A 117 -9.22 -8.58 17.95
N VAL A 118 -8.33 -7.78 18.52
CA VAL A 118 -7.41 -8.18 19.58
C VAL A 118 -7.35 -7.09 20.65
N ASP A 119 -7.26 -7.51 21.91
CA ASP A 119 -7.12 -6.63 23.07
C ASP A 119 -5.92 -5.66 22.91
N LEU A 120 -6.11 -4.42 23.34
CA LEU A 120 -5.11 -3.35 23.17
C LEU A 120 -3.77 -3.68 23.83
N SER A 121 -3.78 -4.45 24.90
CA SER A 121 -2.57 -4.82 25.63
C SER A 121 -1.50 -5.55 24.80
N LEU A 122 -1.90 -6.28 23.75
CA LEU A 122 -0.94 -6.90 22.83
C LEU A 122 -0.22 -5.84 21.99
N TRP A 123 -0.92 -4.79 21.61
CA TRP A 123 -0.38 -3.69 20.80
C TRP A 123 0.50 -2.76 21.63
N GLU A 124 0.20 -2.60 22.91
CA GLU A 124 1.08 -1.92 23.88
C GLU A 124 2.38 -2.69 24.08
N LYS A 125 2.32 -3.99 24.39
CA LYS A 125 3.48 -4.86 24.55
C LYS A 125 4.39 -4.93 23.32
N SER A 126 3.82 -4.83 22.14
CA SER A 126 4.56 -4.87 20.88
C SER A 126 5.01 -3.51 20.38
N GLY A 127 4.66 -2.41 21.08
CA GLY A 127 5.02 -1.04 20.73
C GLY A 127 4.21 -0.44 19.55
N HIS A 128 3.20 -1.15 19.06
CA HIS A 128 2.37 -0.65 17.96
C HIS A 128 1.43 0.48 18.43
N ALA A 129 0.86 0.37 19.62
CA ALA A 129 -0.02 1.39 20.19
C ALA A 129 0.67 2.74 20.36
N GLU A 130 1.98 2.75 20.69
CA GLU A 130 2.75 3.99 20.80
C GLU A 130 3.09 4.61 19.43
N LYS A 131 3.45 3.79 18.45
CA LYS A 131 3.98 4.26 17.16
C LYS A 131 2.91 4.51 16.10
N PHE A 132 1.78 3.82 16.17
CA PHE A 132 0.76 3.76 15.12
C PHE A 132 -0.66 4.02 15.64
N SER A 133 -0.83 4.64 16.82
CA SER A 133 -2.15 4.91 17.41
C SER A 133 -3.10 5.62 16.45
N ASP A 134 -2.60 6.60 15.70
CA ASP A 134 -3.39 7.42 14.79
C ASP A 134 -3.88 6.65 13.54
N ASP A 135 -3.23 5.53 13.23
CA ASP A 135 -3.52 4.66 12.08
C ASP A 135 -4.29 3.38 12.49
N MET A 136 -4.61 3.21 13.78
CA MET A 136 -5.29 2.02 14.29
C MET A 136 -6.78 2.25 14.49
N PHE A 137 -7.61 1.32 14.02
CA PHE A 137 -9.05 1.30 14.36
C PHE A 137 -9.24 0.75 15.76
N MET A 138 -9.54 1.66 16.68
CA MET A 138 -9.79 1.35 18.08
C MET A 138 -11.28 1.11 18.32
N LEU A 139 -11.60 0.13 19.16
CA LEU A 139 -12.96 -0.21 19.55
C LEU A 139 -13.03 -0.41 21.06
N LYS A 140 -14.16 -0.03 21.63
CA LYS A 140 -14.46 -0.30 23.03
C LYS A 140 -15.67 -1.25 23.11
N SER A 141 -15.52 -2.32 23.85
CA SER A 141 -16.60 -3.27 24.11
C SER A 141 -16.61 -3.60 25.60
N GLU A 142 -17.73 -3.35 26.28
CA GLU A 142 -17.84 -3.45 27.73
C GLU A 142 -16.75 -2.58 28.39
N ASP A 143 -15.92 -3.17 29.25
CA ASP A 143 -14.82 -2.49 29.94
C ASP A 143 -13.45 -2.76 29.33
N ARG A 144 -13.41 -3.23 28.08
CA ARG A 144 -12.16 -3.55 27.36
C ARG A 144 -11.96 -2.71 26.10
N ASP A 145 -10.72 -2.33 25.88
CA ASP A 145 -10.28 -1.69 24.66
C ASP A 145 -9.65 -2.71 23.70
N PHE A 146 -10.12 -2.70 22.46
CA PHE A 146 -9.65 -3.56 21.39
C PHE A 146 -9.16 -2.74 20.23
N ALA A 147 -8.35 -3.35 19.39
CA ALA A 147 -8.02 -2.81 18.08
C ALA A 147 -8.21 -3.85 16.97
N VAL A 148 -8.63 -3.38 15.80
CA VAL A 148 -8.49 -4.18 14.59
C VAL A 148 -7.00 -4.32 14.32
N LYS A 149 -6.50 -5.55 14.15
CA LYS A 149 -5.06 -5.78 14.05
C LYS A 149 -4.44 -5.00 12.87
N PRO A 150 -3.50 -4.10 13.12
CA PRO A 150 -2.81 -3.37 12.05
C PRO A 150 -1.79 -4.25 11.32
N MET A 151 -1.24 -5.25 12.02
CA MET A 151 -0.20 -6.16 11.50
C MET A 151 -0.40 -7.58 12.05
N ASN A 152 0.05 -8.58 11.31
CA ASN A 152 -0.06 -9.99 11.72
C ASN A 152 1.03 -10.42 12.71
N CYS A 153 2.21 -9.78 12.71
CA CYS A 153 3.40 -10.23 13.42
C CYS A 153 3.19 -10.50 14.92
N PRO A 154 2.58 -9.60 15.73
CA PRO A 154 2.38 -9.87 17.14
C PRO A 154 1.51 -11.09 17.42
N CYS A 155 0.49 -11.33 16.60
CA CYS A 155 -0.37 -12.52 16.72
C CYS A 155 0.36 -13.82 16.33
N HIS A 156 1.24 -13.76 15.32
CA HIS A 156 2.07 -14.92 14.94
C HIS A 156 3.03 -15.30 16.06
N VAL A 157 3.64 -14.31 16.72
CA VAL A 157 4.46 -14.55 17.91
C VAL A 157 3.67 -15.21 19.04
N GLN A 158 2.39 -14.86 19.23
CA GLN A 158 1.55 -15.52 20.22
C GLN A 158 1.29 -17.00 19.86
N VAL A 159 1.10 -17.33 18.59
CA VAL A 159 0.99 -18.73 18.13
C VAL A 159 2.30 -19.49 18.38
N PHE A 160 3.43 -18.87 18.04
CA PHE A 160 4.76 -19.46 18.25
C PHE A 160 5.04 -19.72 19.75
N ASN A 161 4.64 -18.81 20.63
CA ASN A 161 4.89 -18.89 22.07
C ASN A 161 4.02 -19.95 22.79
N GLN A 162 3.16 -20.68 22.09
CA GLN A 162 2.40 -21.78 22.69
C GLN A 162 3.30 -22.99 22.94
N GLY A 163 3.55 -23.27 24.22
CA GLY A 163 4.40 -24.37 24.66
C GLY A 163 5.90 -24.07 24.65
N LEU A 164 6.67 -25.04 25.12
CA LEU A 164 8.13 -24.98 25.12
C LEU A 164 8.64 -25.18 23.68
N LYS A 165 9.53 -24.28 23.24
CA LYS A 165 10.16 -24.33 21.92
C LYS A 165 11.67 -24.45 22.07
N SER A 166 12.25 -25.34 21.27
CA SER A 166 13.70 -25.41 21.07
C SER A 166 14.07 -24.55 19.85
N TYR A 167 15.31 -24.07 19.80
CA TYR A 167 15.85 -23.45 18.59
C TYR A 167 15.81 -24.38 17.36
N ARG A 168 15.71 -25.72 17.61
CA ARG A 168 15.58 -26.74 16.54
C ARG A 168 14.18 -26.84 15.94
N ASP A 169 13.19 -26.24 16.62
CA ASP A 169 11.79 -26.18 16.16
C ASP A 169 11.53 -24.94 15.31
N LEU A 170 12.56 -24.08 15.14
CA LEU A 170 12.48 -22.92 14.27
C LEU A 170 12.63 -23.34 12.80
N PRO A 171 11.81 -22.74 11.89
CA PRO A 171 11.92 -22.99 10.47
C PRO A 171 13.26 -22.54 9.86
#